data_5d50d31a930f9f6cd5c69352ccaf50e9
#
_entry.id   5d50d31a930f9f6cd5c69352ccaf50e9
#
_cell.length_a   1.000
_cell.length_b   1.000
_cell.length_c   1.000
_cell.angle_alpha   90.00
_cell.angle_beta   90.00
_cell.angle_gamma   90.00
#
_symmetry.space_group_name_H-M   'P 1'
#
loop_
_entity.id
_entity.type
_entity.pdbx_description
1 polymer ?
#
loop_
_entity_poly.entity_id
_entity_poly.type
_entity_poly.pdbx_seq_one_letter_code
_entity_poly.pdbx_strand_id
1 'polypeptide(L)'
;TTKSGQSGRTNINYRNQFGFSFLVDYLDMMNSEQNLQYQLQCVQSEPNSDFYPMMQILKREMEGTATEADLAKLASARSTDTDWMDLMTQTGFMQEHSVSISGGNDKTRFFISGSYLTQQGILKKSSLDRYSARFNIDHKATRWLDVGLKATVGYSTTSFSDPETGDNRQGWTNPWFTTLLAYPYESPDSWYNKDNPTLITKYYDNIAGRLKNVASTYVKASITDWLSVKSNFGLDFMYNRNTATLHRDHPEAQLNHGYYSETASELFRYTWTNTINVNKEFEGGHSLNAVAGMEMFQGRWYTSSFTGYDLNADMMES
;
A
#
# COMPACT_ATOMS: atom_id res chain seq x y z
N THR A 1 -11.47 -20.34 4.02
CA THR A 1 -12.91 -20.72 4.09
C THR A 1 -13.74 -19.48 4.28
N THR A 2 -14.68 -19.20 3.38
CA THR A 2 -15.63 -18.08 3.51
C THR A 2 -16.65 -18.41 4.60
N LYS A 3 -16.88 -17.50 5.56
CA LYS A 3 -17.94 -17.63 6.54
C LYS A 3 -19.30 -17.66 5.81
N SER A 4 -20.08 -18.69 6.05
CA SER A 4 -21.46 -18.84 5.60
C SER A 4 -22.42 -18.56 6.75
N GLY A 5 -23.64 -18.13 6.44
CA GLY A 5 -24.72 -18.03 7.43
C GLY A 5 -25.08 -19.42 7.99
N GLN A 6 -25.55 -19.43 9.21
CA GLN A 6 -26.10 -20.65 9.86
C GLN A 6 -27.63 -20.52 9.96
N SER A 7 -28.33 -21.66 9.85
CA SER A 7 -29.77 -21.71 10.14
C SER A 7 -30.02 -21.39 11.61
N GLY A 8 -30.99 -20.53 11.91
CA GLY A 8 -31.36 -20.15 13.26
C GLY A 8 -31.50 -18.64 13.44
N ARG A 9 -31.26 -18.16 14.65
CA ARG A 9 -31.38 -16.74 15.02
C ARG A 9 -30.42 -15.85 14.22
N THR A 10 -30.89 -14.67 13.83
CA THR A 10 -30.06 -13.61 13.31
C THR A 10 -29.06 -13.17 14.40
N ASN A 11 -27.77 -13.19 14.06
CA ASN A 11 -26.70 -12.80 14.94
C ASN A 11 -26.03 -11.54 14.37
N ILE A 12 -25.93 -10.50 15.19
CA ILE A 12 -25.21 -9.26 14.88
C ILE A 12 -23.96 -9.24 15.73
N ASN A 13 -22.81 -9.04 15.10
CA ASN A 13 -21.53 -8.95 15.76
C ASN A 13 -20.85 -7.65 15.36
N TYR A 14 -20.43 -6.87 16.35
CA TYR A 14 -19.55 -5.71 16.20
C TYR A 14 -18.21 -6.04 16.82
N ARG A 15 -17.16 -5.77 16.08
CA ARG A 15 -15.78 -5.89 16.54
C ARG A 15 -15.06 -4.56 16.31
N ASN A 16 -14.31 -4.15 17.31
CA ASN A 16 -13.42 -3.01 17.27
C ASN A 16 -12.01 -3.45 17.66
N GLN A 17 -11.01 -2.84 17.02
CA GLN A 17 -9.60 -3.06 17.34
C GLN A 17 -8.86 -1.73 17.24
N PHE A 18 -8.04 -1.44 18.26
CA PHE A 18 -7.13 -0.30 18.30
C PHE A 18 -5.70 -0.82 18.40
N GLY A 19 -4.77 -0.07 17.84
CA GLY A 19 -3.36 -0.38 17.92
C GLY A 19 -2.50 0.88 17.81
N PHE A 20 -1.30 0.78 18.34
CA PHE A 20 -0.26 1.79 18.19
C PHE A 20 0.97 1.13 17.60
N SER A 21 1.62 1.81 16.67
CA SER A 21 2.88 1.40 16.07
C SER A 21 3.91 2.48 16.34
N PHE A 22 5.05 2.09 16.86
CA PHE A 22 6.17 2.98 17.11
C PHE A 22 7.46 2.36 16.60
N LEU A 23 8.40 3.21 16.26
CA LEU A 23 9.72 2.77 15.90
C LEU A 23 10.41 2.20 17.13
N VAL A 24 10.90 0.96 17.01
CA VAL A 24 11.83 0.43 18.01
C VAL A 24 13.21 0.94 17.60
N ASP A 25 13.78 1.80 18.45
CA ASP A 25 15.09 2.39 18.22
C ASP A 25 16.17 1.31 18.29
N TYR A 26 16.72 0.97 17.14
CA TYR A 26 17.84 0.01 16.99
C TYR A 26 18.95 0.55 16.08
N LEU A 27 18.78 1.78 15.56
CA LEU A 27 19.78 2.47 14.74
C LEU A 27 20.30 3.67 15.51
N ASP A 28 21.52 3.57 15.98
CA ASP A 28 22.24 4.69 16.58
C ASP A 28 22.85 5.54 15.44
N MET A 29 22.18 6.63 15.09
CA MET A 29 22.60 7.53 14.03
C MET A 29 23.71 8.45 14.54
N MET A 30 24.65 8.77 13.65
CA MET A 30 25.72 9.74 13.99
C MET A 30 25.13 11.12 14.25
N ASN A 31 25.57 11.78 15.33
CA ASN A 31 25.34 13.20 15.52
C ASN A 31 26.28 14.04 14.61
N SER A 32 26.10 15.34 14.59
CA SER A 32 26.87 16.24 13.71
C SER A 32 28.38 16.20 13.94
N GLU A 33 28.80 16.13 15.19
CA GLU A 33 30.23 16.03 15.51
C GLU A 33 30.82 14.72 15.02
N GLN A 34 30.18 13.60 15.28
CA GLN A 34 30.61 12.28 14.83
C GLN A 34 30.66 12.19 13.30
N ASN A 35 29.66 12.76 12.62
CA ASN A 35 29.60 12.77 11.16
C ASN A 35 30.72 13.62 10.56
N LEU A 36 30.98 14.81 11.09
CA LEU A 36 32.12 15.67 10.65
C LEU A 36 33.48 15.03 10.92
N GLN A 37 33.64 14.35 12.08
CA GLN A 37 34.85 13.58 12.38
C GLN A 37 35.03 12.41 11.39
N TYR A 38 33.96 11.70 11.06
CA TYR A 38 34.02 10.65 10.04
C TYR A 38 34.45 11.19 8.67
N GLN A 39 33.86 12.32 8.24
CA GLN A 39 34.26 12.96 6.98
C GLN A 39 35.72 13.44 6.99
N LEU A 40 36.19 13.91 8.12
CA LEU A 40 37.62 14.28 8.28
C LEU A 40 38.56 13.06 8.15
N GLN A 41 38.17 11.92 8.69
CA GLN A 41 38.92 10.66 8.49
C GLN A 41 38.92 10.23 7.02
N CYS A 42 37.77 10.41 6.32
CA CYS A 42 37.70 10.15 4.89
C CYS A 42 38.66 11.05 4.08
N VAL A 43 38.79 12.34 4.45
CA VAL A 43 39.75 13.26 3.85
C VAL A 43 41.18 12.76 4.03
N GLN A 44 41.52 12.22 5.20
CA GLN A 44 42.86 11.70 5.46
C GLN A 44 43.18 10.46 4.61
N SER A 45 42.19 9.64 4.31
CA SER A 45 42.33 8.44 3.49
C SER A 45 42.32 8.75 1.99
N GLU A 46 41.43 9.68 1.58
CA GLU A 46 41.18 10.06 0.18
C GLU A 46 41.15 11.60 0.03
N PRO A 47 42.31 12.29 0.06
CA PRO A 47 42.33 13.74 0.13
C PRO A 47 41.72 14.49 -1.06
N ASN A 48 41.54 13.83 -2.18
CA ASN A 48 40.96 14.42 -3.39
C ASN A 48 39.48 14.03 -3.63
N SER A 49 38.92 13.27 -2.71
CA SER A 49 37.50 12.90 -2.79
C SER A 49 36.60 14.07 -2.36
N ASP A 50 35.50 14.24 -3.05
CA ASP A 50 34.39 15.15 -2.72
C ASP A 50 33.09 14.42 -2.46
N PHE A 51 33.19 13.15 -2.11
CA PHE A 51 32.06 12.26 -1.93
C PHE A 51 31.07 12.79 -0.86
N TYR A 52 31.58 13.38 0.22
CA TYR A 52 30.76 14.01 1.25
C TYR A 52 30.83 15.54 1.20
N PRO A 53 29.75 16.26 1.50
CA PRO A 53 29.65 17.70 1.30
C PRO A 53 30.66 18.53 2.04
N MET A 54 31.13 18.09 3.21
CA MET A 54 32.07 18.86 4.05
C MET A 54 33.53 18.47 3.87
N MET A 55 33.86 17.40 3.14
CA MET A 55 35.24 16.89 3.00
C MET A 55 36.24 17.95 2.54
N GLN A 56 35.94 18.67 1.47
CA GLN A 56 36.86 19.67 0.93
C GLN A 56 36.99 20.91 1.83
N ILE A 57 35.92 21.24 2.55
CA ILE A 57 35.94 22.35 3.53
C ILE A 57 36.80 21.96 4.74
N LEU A 58 36.61 20.75 5.26
CA LEU A 58 37.42 20.21 6.36
C LEU A 58 38.90 20.08 5.99
N LYS A 59 39.19 19.69 4.73
CA LYS A 59 40.54 19.66 4.21
C LYS A 59 41.20 21.07 4.23
N ARG A 60 40.51 22.08 3.70
CA ARG A 60 41.03 23.47 3.70
C ARG A 60 41.17 24.02 5.12
N GLU A 61 40.33 23.69 6.07
CA GLU A 61 40.48 24.07 7.46
C GLU A 61 41.74 23.44 8.06
N MET A 62 41.96 22.15 7.82
CA MET A 62 43.16 21.43 8.29
C MET A 62 44.48 22.01 7.69
N GLU A 63 44.43 22.41 6.43
CA GLU A 63 45.57 23.00 5.71
C GLU A 63 45.75 24.49 6.00
N GLY A 64 44.85 25.13 6.75
CA GLY A 64 44.86 26.56 7.05
C GLY A 64 44.54 27.44 5.83
N THR A 65 43.90 26.89 4.81
CA THR A 65 43.53 27.57 3.56
C THR A 65 42.01 27.82 3.44
N ALA A 66 41.24 27.53 4.51
CA ALA A 66 39.82 27.74 4.53
C ALA A 66 39.44 29.21 4.39
N THR A 67 38.47 29.50 3.54
CA THR A 67 37.91 30.84 3.39
C THR A 67 36.99 31.20 4.55
N GLU A 68 36.69 32.47 4.70
CA GLU A 68 35.72 32.94 5.71
C GLU A 68 34.34 32.25 5.50
N ALA A 69 33.90 32.05 4.25
CA ALA A 69 32.66 31.32 3.92
C ALA A 69 32.72 29.84 4.33
N ASP A 70 33.89 29.19 4.18
CA ASP A 70 34.09 27.81 4.63
C ASP A 70 33.98 27.70 6.15
N LEU A 71 34.64 28.63 6.86
CA LEU A 71 34.57 28.66 8.33
C LEU A 71 33.15 28.93 8.84
N ALA A 72 32.42 29.81 8.18
CA ALA A 72 30.99 30.06 8.50
C ALA A 72 30.13 28.81 8.32
N LYS A 73 30.33 28.07 7.22
CA LYS A 73 29.64 26.79 6.98
C LYS A 73 29.97 25.74 8.04
N LEU A 74 31.24 25.60 8.40
CA LEU A 74 31.65 24.67 9.45
C LEU A 74 31.10 25.07 10.82
N ALA A 75 31.07 26.36 11.13
CA ALA A 75 30.48 26.85 12.39
C ALA A 75 28.98 26.53 12.45
N SER A 76 28.25 26.74 11.35
CA SER A 76 26.84 26.33 11.22
C SER A 76 26.66 24.82 11.39
N ALA A 77 27.48 24.03 10.70
CA ALA A 77 27.42 22.56 10.76
C ALA A 77 27.70 22.03 12.20
N ARG A 78 28.65 22.63 12.90
CA ARG A 78 28.99 22.27 14.30
C ARG A 78 27.93 22.72 15.31
N SER A 79 27.11 23.73 14.99
CA SER A 79 26.05 24.24 15.85
C SER A 79 24.69 23.64 15.61
N THR A 80 24.54 22.88 14.52
CA THR A 80 23.29 22.21 14.12
C THR A 80 23.44 20.72 14.40
N ASP A 81 22.44 20.12 15.02
CA ASP A 81 22.37 18.67 15.27
C ASP A 81 20.91 18.22 15.15
N THR A 82 20.55 17.78 13.95
CA THR A 82 19.17 17.41 13.61
C THR A 82 18.99 15.90 13.76
N ASP A 83 18.12 15.51 14.67
CA ASP A 83 17.64 14.13 14.74
C ASP A 83 16.56 13.90 13.68
N TRP A 84 17.01 13.44 12.51
CA TRP A 84 16.12 13.18 11.39
C TRP A 84 15.15 12.03 11.66
N MET A 85 15.55 11.04 12.49
CA MET A 85 14.68 9.92 12.84
C MET A 85 13.50 10.38 13.68
N ASP A 86 13.74 11.18 14.71
CA ASP A 86 12.66 11.75 15.53
C ASP A 86 11.79 12.72 14.73
N LEU A 87 12.42 13.56 13.90
CA LEU A 87 11.71 14.52 13.06
C LEU A 87 10.77 13.86 12.06
N MET A 88 11.14 12.72 11.48
CA MET A 88 10.42 12.08 10.39
C MET A 88 9.50 10.94 10.84
N THR A 89 9.66 10.47 12.07
CA THR A 89 8.83 9.40 12.63
C THR A 89 7.73 9.93 13.55
N GLN A 90 6.78 9.06 13.81
CA GLN A 90 5.66 9.32 14.72
C GLN A 90 5.15 8.00 15.30
N THR A 91 4.41 8.09 16.40
CA THR A 91 3.59 6.97 16.84
C THR A 91 2.35 6.88 15.94
N GLY A 92 2.29 5.83 15.15
CA GLY A 92 1.14 5.57 14.28
C GLY A 92 -0.03 5.00 15.07
N PHE A 93 -1.23 5.52 14.82
CA PHE A 93 -2.48 5.01 15.40
C PHE A 93 -3.22 4.18 14.37
N MET A 94 -3.79 3.05 14.79
CA MET A 94 -4.62 2.17 13.96
C MET A 94 -5.94 1.91 14.68
N GLN A 95 -7.04 1.99 13.92
CA GLN A 95 -8.34 1.52 14.37
C GLN A 95 -9.06 0.74 13.26
N GLU A 96 -9.69 -0.35 13.64
CA GLU A 96 -10.55 -1.14 12.76
C GLU A 96 -11.92 -1.33 13.41
N HIS A 97 -12.97 -1.04 12.65
CA HIS A 97 -14.35 -1.29 13.00
C HIS A 97 -14.94 -2.28 12.02
N SER A 98 -15.59 -3.33 12.51
CA SER A 98 -16.29 -4.28 11.67
C SER A 98 -17.65 -4.65 12.26
N VAL A 99 -18.65 -4.69 11.38
CA VAL A 99 -20.00 -5.16 11.69
C VAL A 99 -20.30 -6.35 10.82
N SER A 100 -20.88 -7.38 11.40
CA SER A 100 -21.38 -8.52 10.62
C SER A 100 -22.75 -8.96 11.11
N ILE A 101 -23.57 -9.35 10.15
CA ILE A 101 -24.91 -9.89 10.36
C ILE A 101 -24.97 -11.25 9.67
N SER A 102 -25.35 -12.26 10.41
CA SER A 102 -25.52 -13.61 9.86
C SER A 102 -26.79 -14.24 10.41
N GLY A 103 -27.42 -15.06 9.58
CA GLY A 103 -28.64 -15.73 9.98
C GLY A 103 -29.19 -16.59 8.85
N GLY A 104 -30.40 -17.07 9.04
CA GLY A 104 -31.09 -17.83 8.02
C GLY A 104 -32.10 -18.79 8.59
N ASN A 105 -32.69 -19.50 7.67
CA ASN A 105 -33.62 -20.61 7.93
C ASN A 105 -33.23 -21.80 7.03
N ASP A 106 -34.08 -22.80 6.95
CA ASP A 106 -33.83 -24.02 6.16
C ASP A 106 -33.73 -23.76 4.65
N LYS A 107 -34.26 -22.61 4.18
CA LYS A 107 -34.27 -22.24 2.76
C LYS A 107 -33.21 -21.21 2.43
N THR A 108 -32.96 -20.25 3.31
CA THR A 108 -32.04 -19.12 3.04
C THR A 108 -31.04 -18.96 4.17
N ARG A 109 -29.78 -18.86 3.84
CA ARG A 109 -28.68 -18.51 4.76
C ARG A 109 -27.93 -17.33 4.21
N PHE A 110 -27.61 -16.40 5.10
CA PHE A 110 -26.88 -15.20 4.69
C PHE A 110 -25.81 -14.81 5.70
N PHE A 111 -24.77 -14.18 5.20
CA PHE A 111 -23.74 -13.48 5.95
C PHE A 111 -23.42 -12.18 5.23
N ILE A 112 -23.56 -11.06 5.94
CA ILE A 112 -23.24 -9.73 5.44
C ILE A 112 -22.26 -9.10 6.42
N SER A 113 -21.20 -8.48 5.95
CA SER A 113 -20.29 -7.73 6.82
C SER A 113 -19.73 -6.51 6.12
N GLY A 114 -19.45 -5.47 6.91
CA GLY A 114 -18.73 -4.29 6.51
C GLY A 114 -17.61 -4.00 7.49
N SER A 115 -16.47 -3.49 7.00
CA SER A 115 -15.40 -3.03 7.86
C SER A 115 -14.75 -1.76 7.32
N TYR A 116 -14.23 -0.96 8.23
CA TYR A 116 -13.40 0.21 8.00
C TYR A 116 -12.14 0.08 8.84
N LEU A 117 -11.00 0.24 8.21
CA LEU A 117 -9.68 0.33 8.84
C LEU A 117 -9.05 1.65 8.45
N THR A 118 -8.54 2.39 9.44
CA THR A 118 -7.58 3.46 9.21
C THR A 118 -6.33 3.19 10.02
N GLN A 119 -5.18 3.43 9.43
CA GLN A 119 -3.88 3.20 10.03
C GLN A 119 -2.90 4.27 9.60
N GLN A 120 -2.30 4.93 10.57
CA GLN A 120 -1.14 5.78 10.36
C GLN A 120 0.13 4.94 10.43
N GLY A 121 1.08 5.19 9.55
CA GLY A 121 2.40 4.57 9.61
C GLY A 121 3.31 5.26 10.63
N ILE A 122 4.46 4.64 10.88
CA ILE A 122 5.52 5.20 11.73
C ILE A 122 6.26 6.37 11.05
N LEU A 123 6.25 6.46 9.73
CA LEU A 123 6.71 7.64 9.00
C LEU A 123 5.58 8.65 8.88
N LYS A 124 5.89 9.93 9.05
CA LYS A 124 4.93 11.02 8.81
C LYS A 124 4.39 10.95 7.39
N LYS A 125 3.12 11.36 7.18
CA LYS A 125 2.35 11.25 5.92
C LYS A 125 2.05 9.83 5.43
N SER A 126 2.62 8.77 6.00
CA SER A 126 2.24 7.41 5.59
C SER A 126 0.93 7.00 6.24
N SER A 127 -0.01 6.52 5.44
CA SER A 127 -1.32 6.07 5.93
C SER A 127 -1.94 5.01 5.03
N LEU A 128 -2.87 4.26 5.61
CA LEU A 128 -3.73 3.30 4.93
C LEU A 128 -5.16 3.47 5.42
N ASP A 129 -6.08 3.72 4.48
CA ASP A 129 -7.52 3.63 4.71
C ASP A 129 -8.09 2.49 3.88
N ARG A 130 -8.93 1.65 4.51
CA ARG A 130 -9.53 0.51 3.83
C ARG A 130 -10.99 0.31 4.23
N TYR A 131 -11.84 0.24 3.23
CA TYR A 131 -13.25 -0.09 3.33
C TYR A 131 -13.47 -1.48 2.73
N SER A 132 -14.24 -2.32 3.37
CA SER A 132 -14.62 -3.60 2.78
C SER A 132 -16.05 -3.99 3.11
N ALA A 133 -16.69 -4.65 2.15
CA ALA A 133 -18.01 -5.25 2.32
C ALA A 133 -17.99 -6.67 1.77
N ARG A 134 -18.74 -7.56 2.44
CA ARG A 134 -18.90 -8.96 2.04
C ARG A 134 -20.35 -9.38 2.13
N PHE A 135 -20.79 -10.10 1.11
CA PHE A 135 -22.13 -10.63 0.97
C PHE A 135 -22.04 -12.11 0.60
N ASN A 136 -22.64 -12.98 1.40
CA ASN A 136 -22.76 -14.40 1.11
C ASN A 136 -24.23 -14.78 1.33
N ILE A 137 -24.86 -15.28 0.31
CA ILE A 137 -26.26 -15.71 0.34
C ILE A 137 -26.34 -17.06 -0.35
N ASP A 138 -26.89 -18.05 0.33
CA ASP A 138 -27.24 -19.34 -0.21
C ASP A 138 -28.76 -19.53 -0.05
N HIS A 139 -29.49 -19.87 -1.13
CA HIS A 139 -30.95 -20.00 -1.14
C HIS A 139 -31.39 -21.26 -1.87
N LYS A 140 -32.19 -22.06 -1.20
CA LYS A 140 -32.92 -23.20 -1.79
C LYS A 140 -34.22 -22.68 -2.41
N ALA A 141 -34.17 -22.35 -3.71
CA ALA A 141 -35.31 -21.79 -4.43
C ALA A 141 -36.44 -22.79 -4.55
N THR A 142 -36.11 -24.06 -4.76
CA THR A 142 -37.05 -25.18 -4.79
C THR A 142 -36.43 -26.42 -4.13
N ARG A 143 -37.12 -27.57 -4.14
CA ARG A 143 -36.54 -28.83 -3.65
C ARG A 143 -35.38 -29.33 -4.49
N TRP A 144 -35.29 -28.92 -5.74
CA TRP A 144 -34.30 -29.36 -6.71
C TRP A 144 -33.34 -28.25 -7.17
N LEU A 145 -33.58 -26.97 -6.77
CA LEU A 145 -32.82 -25.82 -7.25
C LEU A 145 -32.23 -25.04 -6.08
N ASP A 146 -30.87 -24.99 -5.99
CA ASP A 146 -30.14 -24.15 -5.08
C ASP A 146 -29.44 -23.04 -5.88
N VAL A 147 -29.43 -21.82 -5.35
CA VAL A 147 -28.74 -20.68 -5.91
C VAL A 147 -27.91 -20.01 -4.81
N GLY A 148 -26.78 -19.44 -5.18
CA GLY A 148 -25.97 -18.69 -4.23
C GLY A 148 -25.19 -17.58 -4.87
N LEU A 149 -24.94 -16.54 -4.05
CA LEU A 149 -24.12 -15.38 -4.39
C LEU A 149 -23.09 -15.16 -3.29
N LYS A 150 -21.85 -14.99 -3.68
CA LYS A 150 -20.76 -14.58 -2.80
C LYS A 150 -20.05 -13.40 -3.44
N ALA A 151 -19.94 -12.30 -2.72
CA ALA A 151 -19.28 -11.11 -3.21
C ALA A 151 -18.43 -10.48 -2.10
N THR A 152 -17.28 -9.96 -2.46
CA THR A 152 -16.43 -9.15 -1.61
C THR A 152 -16.00 -7.94 -2.41
N VAL A 153 -16.21 -6.76 -1.84
CA VAL A 153 -15.79 -5.46 -2.39
C VAL A 153 -14.84 -4.85 -1.38
N GLY A 154 -13.71 -4.37 -1.84
CA GLY A 154 -12.74 -3.64 -1.02
C GLY A 154 -12.21 -2.44 -1.76
N TYR A 155 -12.13 -1.32 -1.08
CA TYR A 155 -11.44 -0.12 -1.54
C TYR A 155 -10.40 0.28 -0.50
N SER A 156 -9.18 0.57 -0.95
CA SER A 156 -8.13 1.07 -0.08
C SER A 156 -7.38 2.22 -0.73
N THR A 157 -6.99 3.17 0.10
CA THR A 157 -6.06 4.25 -0.26
C THR A 157 -4.85 4.15 0.64
N THR A 158 -3.67 4.20 0.04
CA THR A 158 -2.38 4.19 0.76
C THR A 158 -1.59 5.40 0.33
N SER A 159 -1.08 6.19 1.27
CA SER A 159 -0.13 7.25 0.99
C SER A 159 1.28 6.83 1.35
N PHE A 160 2.26 7.27 0.58
CA PHE A 160 3.67 6.86 0.70
C PHE A 160 3.84 5.34 0.80
N SER A 161 3.06 4.59 0.00
CA SER A 161 3.36 3.17 -0.23
C SER A 161 4.68 3.09 -0.97
N ASP A 162 5.52 2.14 -0.55
CA ASP A 162 6.78 1.86 -1.22
C ASP A 162 6.55 1.77 -2.73
N PRO A 163 7.16 2.62 -3.54
CA PRO A 163 7.01 2.51 -4.96
C PRO A 163 7.74 1.24 -5.43
N GLU A 164 7.01 0.15 -5.66
CA GLU A 164 7.43 -0.91 -6.59
C GLU A 164 7.59 -0.34 -8.02
N THR A 165 7.76 0.95 -8.15
CA THR A 165 8.13 1.57 -9.40
C THR A 165 9.64 1.36 -9.56
N GLY A 166 10.02 0.37 -10.35
CA GLY A 166 11.39 -0.01 -10.68
C GLY A 166 12.23 1.07 -11.37
N ASP A 167 12.02 2.32 -11.04
CA ASP A 167 12.87 3.44 -11.41
C ASP A 167 13.84 3.71 -10.26
N ASN A 168 14.99 3.03 -10.30
CA ASN A 168 16.11 3.16 -9.38
C ASN A 168 16.70 4.59 -9.29
N ARG A 169 16.08 5.58 -9.95
CA ARG A 169 16.58 6.94 -10.00
C ARG A 169 16.05 7.87 -8.92
N GLN A 170 15.13 7.39 -8.06
CA GLN A 170 14.44 8.28 -7.13
C GLN A 170 14.49 7.81 -5.68
N GLY A 171 15.70 7.50 -5.18
CA GLY A 171 15.91 7.29 -3.74
C GLY A 171 15.41 8.47 -2.91
N TRP A 172 15.46 9.67 -3.44
CA TRP A 172 15.01 10.90 -2.79
C TRP A 172 13.47 10.99 -2.63
N THR A 173 12.67 10.22 -3.36
CA THR A 173 11.21 10.16 -3.14
C THR A 173 10.78 9.20 -2.03
N ASN A 174 11.73 8.41 -1.51
CA ASN A 174 11.48 7.51 -0.39
C ASN A 174 11.84 8.21 0.93
N PRO A 175 10.87 8.62 1.75
CA PRO A 175 11.13 9.36 2.99
C PRO A 175 11.96 8.57 4.00
N TRP A 176 11.88 7.25 4.02
CA TRP A 176 12.71 6.41 4.88
C TRP A 176 14.18 6.43 4.45
N PHE A 177 14.41 6.26 3.16
CA PHE A 177 15.77 6.26 2.60
C PHE A 177 16.46 7.61 2.81
N THR A 178 15.78 8.71 2.52
CA THR A 178 16.34 10.06 2.71
C THR A 178 16.56 10.40 4.18
N THR A 179 15.70 9.92 5.10
CA THR A 179 15.93 10.07 6.54
C THR A 179 17.22 9.42 7.00
N LEU A 180 17.56 8.23 6.47
CA LEU A 180 18.80 7.52 6.80
C LEU A 180 20.06 8.15 6.19
N LEU A 181 19.90 8.88 5.08
CA LEU A 181 21.02 9.52 4.37
C LEU A 181 21.21 11.00 4.73
N ALA A 182 20.24 11.61 5.38
CA ALA A 182 20.30 13.03 5.72
C ALA A 182 21.44 13.32 6.73
N TYR A 183 22.16 14.41 6.50
CA TYR A 183 23.25 14.80 7.36
C TYR A 183 22.75 15.52 8.62
N PRO A 184 23.18 15.11 9.82
CA PRO A 184 22.70 15.69 11.07
C PRO A 184 23.02 17.18 11.23
N TYR A 185 24.07 17.66 10.56
CA TYR A 185 24.46 19.08 10.55
C TYR A 185 23.62 19.95 9.59
N GLU A 186 22.62 19.39 8.93
CA GLU A 186 21.71 20.14 8.07
C GLU A 186 20.43 20.53 8.81
N SER A 187 19.95 21.75 8.56
CA SER A 187 18.70 22.23 9.10
C SER A 187 17.50 21.62 8.33
N PRO A 188 16.40 21.30 9.01
CA PRO A 188 15.15 20.91 8.35
C PRO A 188 14.62 21.93 7.34
N ASP A 189 14.96 23.20 7.52
CA ASP A 189 14.57 24.28 6.60
C ASP A 189 15.56 24.50 5.44
N SER A 190 16.58 23.65 5.33
CA SER A 190 17.58 23.77 4.26
C SER A 190 16.99 23.40 2.90
N TRP A 191 16.97 24.37 1.98
CA TRP A 191 16.53 24.21 0.58
C TRP A 191 17.63 23.73 -0.36
N TYR A 192 18.87 23.70 0.10
CA TYR A 192 20.01 23.38 -0.75
C TYR A 192 20.20 21.88 -0.97
N ASN A 193 19.66 21.06 -0.09
CA ASN A 193 19.75 19.62 -0.22
C ASN A 193 18.40 19.05 -0.69
N LYS A 194 18.38 18.57 -1.93
CA LYS A 194 17.24 17.88 -2.54
C LYS A 194 16.81 16.62 -1.80
N ASP A 195 17.75 16.02 -1.06
CA ASP A 195 17.52 14.80 -0.29
C ASP A 195 17.04 15.10 1.14
N ASN A 196 16.69 16.36 1.45
CA ASN A 196 16.12 16.73 2.73
C ASN A 196 14.74 16.07 2.92
N PRO A 197 14.57 15.17 3.92
CA PRO A 197 13.35 14.41 4.09
C PRO A 197 12.09 15.27 4.32
N THR A 198 12.25 16.47 4.92
CA THR A 198 11.12 17.38 5.15
C THR A 198 10.56 17.94 3.85
N LEU A 199 11.39 18.15 2.84
CA LEU A 199 10.93 18.62 1.52
C LEU A 199 10.07 17.57 0.83
N ILE A 200 10.40 16.30 0.99
CA ILE A 200 9.60 15.19 0.46
C ILE A 200 8.21 15.19 1.11
N THR A 201 8.16 15.25 2.43
CA THR A 201 6.87 15.26 3.12
C THR A 201 6.04 16.50 2.84
N LYS A 202 6.67 17.61 2.44
CA LYS A 202 5.98 18.88 2.14
C LYS A 202 5.55 19.00 0.69
N TYR A 203 6.37 18.53 -0.25
CA TYR A 203 6.22 18.83 -1.67
C TYR A 203 6.05 17.61 -2.58
N TYR A 204 6.03 16.42 -2.01
CA TYR A 204 5.82 15.19 -2.76
C TYR A 204 4.64 14.41 -2.18
N ASP A 205 3.71 14.02 -3.03
CA ASP A 205 2.60 13.14 -2.71
C ASP A 205 2.65 11.89 -3.59
N ASN A 206 2.47 10.74 -2.97
CA ASN A 206 2.32 9.46 -3.65
C ASN A 206 1.13 8.73 -3.04
N ILE A 207 0.08 8.55 -3.83
CA ILE A 207 -1.18 7.96 -3.38
C ILE A 207 -1.52 6.77 -4.28
N ALA A 208 -1.72 5.62 -3.65
CA ALA A 208 -2.18 4.40 -4.32
C ALA A 208 -3.62 4.07 -3.92
N GLY A 209 -4.54 4.17 -4.87
CA GLY A 209 -5.93 3.75 -4.72
C GLY A 209 -6.14 2.36 -5.33
N ARG A 210 -6.81 1.46 -4.60
CA ARG A 210 -7.12 0.11 -5.08
C ARG A 210 -8.57 -0.25 -4.81
N LEU A 211 -9.31 -0.54 -5.88
CA LEU A 211 -10.64 -1.16 -5.82
C LEU A 211 -10.51 -2.62 -6.23
N LYS A 212 -10.99 -3.53 -5.38
CA LYS A 212 -11.02 -4.97 -5.66
C LYS A 212 -12.41 -5.52 -5.43
N ASN A 213 -12.96 -6.19 -6.45
CA ASN A 213 -14.22 -6.88 -6.41
C ASN A 213 -14.01 -8.35 -6.77
N VAL A 214 -14.45 -9.26 -5.91
CA VAL A 214 -14.48 -10.68 -6.21
C VAL A 214 -15.90 -11.15 -5.96
N ALA A 215 -16.54 -11.68 -6.99
CA ALA A 215 -17.89 -12.20 -6.89
C ALA A 215 -18.00 -13.60 -7.52
N SER A 216 -18.86 -14.42 -6.97
CA SER A 216 -19.26 -15.66 -7.62
C SER A 216 -20.72 -15.94 -7.37
N THR A 217 -21.38 -16.43 -8.40
CA THR A 217 -22.76 -16.91 -8.32
C THR A 217 -22.82 -18.36 -8.81
N TYR A 218 -23.65 -19.15 -8.18
CA TYR A 218 -23.86 -20.51 -8.64
C TYR A 218 -25.34 -20.86 -8.69
N VAL A 219 -25.64 -21.76 -9.59
CA VAL A 219 -26.92 -22.46 -9.70
C VAL A 219 -26.63 -23.95 -9.67
N LYS A 220 -27.26 -24.67 -8.75
CA LYS A 220 -27.18 -26.13 -8.66
C LYS A 220 -28.57 -26.72 -8.82
N ALA A 221 -28.74 -27.58 -9.83
CA ALA A 221 -29.95 -28.33 -10.05
C ALA A 221 -29.73 -29.80 -9.66
N SER A 222 -30.51 -30.32 -8.70
CA SER A 222 -30.55 -31.72 -8.34
C SER A 222 -31.63 -32.41 -9.19
N ILE A 223 -31.19 -33.11 -10.25
CA ILE A 223 -32.09 -33.76 -11.25
C ILE A 223 -32.70 -34.99 -10.62
N THR A 224 -31.89 -35.73 -9.87
CA THR A 224 -32.32 -36.89 -9.06
C THR A 224 -31.55 -36.82 -7.72
N ASP A 225 -31.84 -37.76 -6.81
CA ASP A 225 -31.11 -37.84 -5.53
C ASP A 225 -29.62 -38.16 -5.69
N TRP A 226 -29.22 -38.74 -6.83
CA TRP A 226 -27.86 -39.15 -7.12
C TRP A 226 -27.20 -38.33 -8.26
N LEU A 227 -27.95 -37.48 -8.97
CA LEU A 227 -27.45 -36.70 -10.11
C LEU A 227 -27.68 -35.20 -9.89
N SER A 228 -26.64 -34.38 -9.92
CA SER A 228 -26.76 -32.93 -9.89
C SER A 228 -25.89 -32.26 -10.92
N VAL A 229 -26.35 -31.13 -11.44
CA VAL A 229 -25.63 -30.23 -12.33
C VAL A 229 -25.41 -28.91 -11.61
N LYS A 230 -24.18 -28.39 -11.66
CA LYS A 230 -23.86 -27.11 -11.06
C LYS A 230 -23.14 -26.23 -12.09
N SER A 231 -23.63 -25.02 -12.23
CA SER A 231 -22.97 -23.93 -12.97
C SER A 231 -22.51 -22.87 -11.99
N ASN A 232 -21.26 -22.49 -12.05
CA ASN A 232 -20.66 -21.46 -11.21
C ASN A 232 -19.99 -20.41 -12.09
N PHE A 233 -20.36 -19.15 -11.92
CA PHE A 233 -19.76 -18.02 -12.58
C PHE A 233 -19.02 -17.16 -11.56
N GLY A 234 -17.72 -16.98 -11.77
CA GLY A 234 -16.84 -16.16 -10.95
C GLY A 234 -16.36 -14.93 -11.70
N LEU A 235 -16.28 -13.80 -11.00
CA LEU A 235 -15.78 -12.52 -11.50
C LEU A 235 -14.70 -12.02 -10.53
N ASP A 236 -13.55 -11.60 -11.07
CA ASP A 236 -12.48 -10.89 -10.35
C ASP A 236 -12.16 -9.61 -11.11
N PHE A 237 -12.45 -8.48 -10.48
CA PHE A 237 -12.18 -7.15 -10.99
C PHE A 237 -11.29 -6.40 -10.03
N MET A 238 -10.20 -5.83 -10.55
CA MET A 238 -9.30 -4.99 -9.79
C MET A 238 -8.98 -3.73 -10.60
N TYR A 239 -9.08 -2.60 -9.95
CA TYR A 239 -8.66 -1.31 -10.49
C TYR A 239 -7.68 -0.68 -9.51
N ASN A 240 -6.47 -0.40 -9.98
CA ASN A 240 -5.46 0.33 -9.22
C ASN A 240 -5.25 1.68 -9.92
N ARG A 241 -5.11 2.72 -9.11
CA ARG A 241 -4.75 4.06 -9.55
C ARG A 241 -3.64 4.57 -8.64
N ASN A 242 -2.47 4.75 -9.18
CA ASN A 242 -1.33 5.31 -8.47
C ASN A 242 -1.09 6.71 -9.02
N THR A 243 -0.99 7.69 -8.13
CA THR A 243 -0.68 9.07 -8.48
C THR A 243 0.57 9.51 -7.74
N ALA A 244 1.45 10.23 -8.41
CA ALA A 244 2.60 10.87 -7.82
C ALA A 244 2.64 12.33 -8.27
N THR A 245 2.74 13.23 -7.30
CA THR A 245 2.79 14.68 -7.54
C THR A 245 4.05 15.25 -6.91
N LEU A 246 4.87 15.92 -7.70
CA LEU A 246 5.99 16.73 -7.22
C LEU A 246 5.64 18.20 -7.40
N HIS A 247 5.59 18.92 -6.28
CA HIS A 247 5.28 20.35 -6.29
C HIS A 247 6.44 21.13 -6.92
N ARG A 248 6.10 22.20 -7.64
CA ARG A 248 7.03 23.09 -8.33
C ARG A 248 8.11 23.71 -7.42
N ASP A 249 7.80 23.86 -6.14
CA ASP A 249 8.69 24.46 -5.15
C ASP A 249 9.74 23.47 -4.61
N HIS A 250 9.68 22.21 -4.99
CA HIS A 250 10.71 21.24 -4.62
C HIS A 250 12.00 21.52 -5.42
N PRO A 251 13.21 21.41 -4.82
CA PRO A 251 14.47 21.66 -5.52
C PRO A 251 14.63 20.84 -6.81
N GLU A 252 14.19 19.60 -6.84
CA GLU A 252 14.22 18.75 -8.05
C GLU A 252 13.22 19.17 -9.12
N ALA A 253 12.23 19.99 -8.78
CA ALA A 253 11.23 20.49 -9.72
C ALA A 253 11.71 21.71 -10.52
N GLN A 254 12.88 22.28 -10.24
CA GLN A 254 13.38 23.52 -10.85
C GLN A 254 13.42 23.47 -12.37
N LEU A 255 13.76 22.33 -12.96
CA LEU A 255 13.84 22.16 -14.41
C LEU A 255 12.48 21.97 -15.09
N ASN A 256 11.52 21.35 -14.38
CA ASN A 256 10.26 20.87 -14.95
C ASN A 256 9.03 21.57 -14.35
N HIS A 257 9.22 22.50 -13.41
CA HIS A 257 8.18 23.18 -12.63
C HIS A 257 7.17 22.23 -12.00
N GLY A 258 7.68 21.07 -11.51
CA GLY A 258 6.87 20.01 -10.94
C GLY A 258 6.30 19.04 -11.98
N TYR A 259 5.76 17.93 -11.47
CA TYR A 259 5.08 16.94 -12.31
C TYR A 259 3.90 16.30 -11.59
N TYR A 260 2.94 15.86 -12.38
CA TYR A 260 1.91 14.91 -11.99
C TYR A 260 2.04 13.66 -12.85
N SER A 261 2.11 12.51 -12.20
CA SER A 261 2.14 11.22 -12.87
C SER A 261 0.97 10.37 -12.37
N GLU A 262 0.27 9.74 -13.29
CA GLU A 262 -0.79 8.79 -12.98
C GLU A 262 -0.57 7.49 -13.74
N THR A 263 -0.67 6.38 -13.01
CA THR A 263 -0.73 5.04 -13.60
C THR A 263 -2.01 4.37 -13.13
N ALA A 264 -2.87 4.03 -14.09
CA ALA A 264 -4.09 3.28 -13.86
C ALA A 264 -3.97 1.89 -14.47
N SER A 265 -4.31 0.86 -13.71
CA SER A 265 -4.36 -0.51 -14.20
C SER A 265 -5.68 -1.19 -13.84
N GLU A 266 -6.23 -1.88 -14.81
CA GLU A 266 -7.47 -2.62 -14.71
C GLU A 266 -7.21 -4.10 -15.00
N LEU A 267 -7.66 -4.95 -14.11
CA LEU A 267 -7.72 -6.39 -14.30
C LEU A 267 -9.17 -6.83 -14.26
N PHE A 268 -9.61 -7.47 -15.32
CA PHE A 268 -10.93 -8.09 -15.41
C PHE A 268 -10.75 -9.56 -15.77
N ARG A 269 -11.24 -10.46 -14.91
CA ARG A 269 -11.22 -11.91 -15.12
C ARG A 269 -12.57 -12.51 -14.83
N TYR A 270 -12.98 -13.47 -15.65
CA TYR A 270 -14.11 -14.32 -15.29
C TYR A 270 -13.75 -15.79 -15.49
N THR A 271 -14.41 -16.62 -14.70
CA THR A 271 -14.31 -18.07 -14.75
C THR A 271 -15.71 -18.63 -14.74
N TRP A 272 -16.02 -19.47 -15.69
CA TRP A 272 -17.31 -20.17 -15.78
C TRP A 272 -17.09 -21.67 -15.74
N THR A 273 -17.48 -22.30 -14.62
CA THR A 273 -17.28 -23.72 -14.35
C THR A 273 -18.64 -24.42 -14.34
N ASN A 274 -18.79 -25.45 -15.13
CA ASN A 274 -19.98 -26.31 -15.17
C ASN A 274 -19.58 -27.72 -14.81
N THR A 275 -20.29 -28.35 -13.87
CA THR A 275 -20.02 -29.70 -13.39
C THR A 275 -21.28 -30.55 -13.34
N ILE A 276 -21.12 -31.81 -13.70
CA ILE A 276 -22.08 -32.86 -13.50
C ILE A 276 -21.52 -33.76 -12.40
N ASN A 277 -22.31 -33.99 -11.34
CA ASN A 277 -21.89 -34.79 -10.19
C ASN A 277 -22.86 -35.99 -10.07
N VAL A 278 -22.27 -37.17 -10.00
CA VAL A 278 -22.96 -38.45 -9.81
C VAL A 278 -22.52 -39.04 -8.47
N ASN A 279 -23.47 -39.25 -7.55
CA ASN A 279 -23.21 -39.88 -6.24
C ASN A 279 -24.28 -40.94 -6.06
N LYS A 280 -24.03 -42.19 -6.46
CA LYS A 280 -24.99 -43.25 -6.43
C LYS A 280 -24.53 -44.42 -5.56
N GLU A 281 -25.37 -44.78 -4.64
CA GLU A 281 -25.26 -46.03 -3.87
C GLU A 281 -26.09 -47.12 -4.52
N PHE A 282 -25.53 -48.31 -4.65
CA PHE A 282 -26.18 -49.49 -5.22
C PHE A 282 -26.45 -50.51 -4.13
N GLU A 283 -27.46 -51.36 -4.33
CA GLU A 283 -27.68 -52.51 -3.49
C GLU A 283 -26.43 -53.41 -3.48
N GLY A 284 -26.07 -53.92 -2.31
CA GLY A 284 -24.83 -54.70 -2.12
C GLY A 284 -23.61 -53.90 -1.67
N GLY A 285 -23.77 -52.65 -1.26
CA GLY A 285 -22.71 -51.84 -0.63
C GLY A 285 -21.72 -51.21 -1.60
N HIS A 286 -22.02 -51.17 -2.89
CA HIS A 286 -21.22 -50.47 -3.89
C HIS A 286 -21.63 -49.01 -4.00
N SER A 287 -20.65 -48.08 -4.11
CA SER A 287 -20.90 -46.67 -4.34
C SER A 287 -20.13 -46.17 -5.58
N LEU A 288 -20.75 -45.28 -6.36
CA LEU A 288 -20.15 -44.59 -7.48
C LEU A 288 -20.15 -43.08 -7.20
N ASN A 289 -18.98 -42.48 -7.12
CA ASN A 289 -18.79 -41.05 -7.05
C ASN A 289 -17.99 -40.60 -8.29
N ALA A 290 -18.64 -39.81 -9.16
CA ALA A 290 -18.00 -39.31 -10.37
C ALA A 290 -18.35 -37.84 -10.59
N VAL A 291 -17.37 -37.10 -11.14
CA VAL A 291 -17.52 -35.70 -11.52
C VAL A 291 -16.96 -35.51 -12.92
N ALA A 292 -17.76 -34.89 -13.78
CA ALA A 292 -17.30 -34.39 -15.08
C ALA A 292 -17.55 -32.88 -15.14
N GLY A 293 -16.63 -32.14 -15.73
CA GLY A 293 -16.78 -30.70 -15.77
C GLY A 293 -16.08 -30.04 -16.93
N MET A 294 -16.49 -28.80 -17.19
CA MET A 294 -15.91 -27.89 -18.17
C MET A 294 -15.67 -26.55 -17.46
N GLU A 295 -14.54 -25.95 -17.73
CA GLU A 295 -14.20 -24.62 -17.25
C GLU A 295 -13.80 -23.73 -18.41
N MET A 296 -14.30 -22.50 -18.42
CA MET A 296 -13.90 -21.43 -19.31
C MET A 296 -13.33 -20.28 -18.47
N PHE A 297 -12.14 -19.84 -18.82
CA PHE A 297 -11.47 -18.73 -18.18
C PHE A 297 -11.10 -17.68 -19.23
N GLN A 298 -11.34 -16.40 -18.91
CA GLN A 298 -10.84 -15.28 -19.68
C GLN A 298 -10.39 -14.17 -18.76
N GLY A 299 -9.26 -13.56 -19.11
CA GLY A 299 -8.70 -12.41 -18.41
C GLY A 299 -8.24 -11.34 -19.37
N ARG A 300 -8.42 -10.07 -18.96
CA ARG A 300 -7.89 -8.91 -19.65
C ARG A 300 -7.19 -8.03 -18.63
N TRP A 301 -5.98 -7.63 -18.98
CA TRP A 301 -5.22 -6.63 -18.24
C TRP A 301 -5.04 -5.41 -19.15
N TYR A 302 -5.33 -4.24 -18.60
CA TYR A 302 -5.11 -2.96 -19.24
C TYR A 302 -4.35 -2.05 -18.30
N THR A 303 -3.33 -1.34 -18.82
CA THR A 303 -2.59 -0.33 -18.05
C THR A 303 -2.45 0.91 -18.92
N SER A 304 -2.69 2.07 -18.32
CA SER A 304 -2.41 3.37 -18.89
C SER A 304 -1.56 4.17 -17.93
N SER A 305 -0.63 4.95 -18.47
CA SER A 305 0.22 5.84 -17.68
C SER A 305 0.43 7.13 -18.45
N PHE A 306 0.41 8.24 -17.72
CA PHE A 306 0.78 9.54 -18.27
C PHE A 306 1.53 10.35 -17.22
N THR A 307 2.34 11.31 -17.70
CA THR A 307 3.04 12.27 -16.85
C THR A 307 2.90 13.64 -17.48
N GLY A 308 2.41 14.61 -16.72
CA GLY A 308 2.37 16.02 -17.09
C GLY A 308 3.43 16.78 -16.29
N TYR A 309 4.03 17.76 -16.92
CA TYR A 309 5.03 18.66 -16.32
C TYR A 309 4.52 20.09 -16.37
N ASP A 310 5.23 21.02 -15.74
CA ASP A 310 4.91 22.45 -15.71
C ASP A 310 3.52 22.73 -15.12
N LEU A 311 3.30 22.19 -13.92
CA LEU A 311 2.01 22.28 -13.23
C LEU A 311 1.71 23.72 -12.82
N ASN A 312 0.51 24.20 -13.15
CA ASN A 312 0.03 25.49 -12.67
C ASN A 312 -0.26 25.43 -11.16
N ALA A 313 0.05 26.50 -10.42
CA ALA A 313 -0.17 26.57 -8.98
C ALA A 313 -1.63 26.22 -8.58
N ASP A 314 -2.61 26.65 -9.38
CA ASP A 314 -4.03 26.40 -9.13
C ASP A 314 -4.44 24.91 -9.22
N MET A 315 -3.64 24.08 -9.87
CA MET A 315 -3.88 22.62 -10.01
C MET A 315 -3.31 21.80 -8.85
N MET A 316 -2.56 22.43 -7.96
CA MET A 316 -1.85 21.75 -6.84
C MET A 316 -2.59 21.90 -5.52
N GLU A 317 -3.58 22.79 -5.42
CA GLU A 317 -4.38 23.03 -4.22
C GLU A 317 -5.70 22.23 -4.20
N SER A 318 -6.01 21.46 -5.21
CA SER A 318 -7.22 20.63 -5.34
C SER A 318 -6.92 19.15 -5.06
#